data_c922bf6677176eb00ba129c6cb85efc9
#
_entry.id   c922bf6677176eb00ba129c6cb85efc9
#
_cell.length_a   1.000
_cell.length_b   1.000
_cell.length_c   1.000
_cell.angle_alpha   90.00
_cell.angle_beta   90.00
_cell.angle_gamma   90.00
#
_symmetry.space_group_name_H-M   'P 1'
#
loop_
_entity.id
_entity.type
_entity.pdbx_description
1 polymer ?
#
loop_
_entity_poly.entity_id
_entity_poly.type
_entity_poly.pdbx_seq_one_letter_code
_entity_poly.pdbx_strand_id
1 'polypeptide(L)'
;MMAHENEEIIAKAQDFWTRYQKQITVVLAVVVLAVGGWYAYKNFIVKPNNEKSVDAMYKAEEYYRLDSLQKALNGDGINWGFVRVIKEYGGTDAGNLARLYAGDCYLRTGDFNNAVKQLKEYSTSDKLYQARAYKLLGDAYSELGKNDDAIEYYKKSANHFPEDLHNAAESLLFAALLSDRSGKTKEAIELFKEIKERFPNTQAANESDKYLAMHNIFN
;
A
#
# COMPACT_ATOMS: atom_id res chain seq x y z
N MET A 1 63.68 -2.38 -12.68
CA MET A 1 62.71 -1.67 -11.79
C MET A 1 61.36 -2.37 -11.75
N MET A 2 60.62 -2.56 -12.86
CA MET A 2 59.32 -3.24 -12.87
C MET A 2 59.30 -4.70 -12.39
N ALA A 3 60.37 -5.47 -12.54
CA ALA A 3 60.42 -6.87 -12.10
C ALA A 3 60.45 -7.00 -10.56
N HIS A 4 61.19 -6.17 -9.86
CA HIS A 4 61.23 -6.15 -8.39
C HIS A 4 59.90 -5.68 -7.75
N GLU A 5 59.22 -4.75 -8.38
CA GLU A 5 57.93 -4.24 -7.93
C GLU A 5 56.83 -5.32 -8.01
N ASN A 6 56.84 -6.13 -9.09
CA ASN A 6 55.95 -7.25 -9.26
C ASN A 6 56.18 -8.38 -8.23
N GLU A 7 57.44 -8.69 -7.91
CA GLU A 7 57.80 -9.69 -6.88
C GLU A 7 57.31 -9.26 -5.48
N GLU A 8 57.43 -7.98 -5.15
CA GLU A 8 56.97 -7.44 -3.87
C GLU A 8 55.43 -7.46 -3.74
N ILE A 9 54.72 -7.16 -4.81
CA ILE A 9 53.23 -7.26 -4.86
C ILE A 9 52.77 -8.71 -4.69
N ILE A 10 53.42 -9.65 -5.36
CA ILE A 10 53.13 -11.10 -5.25
C ILE A 10 53.37 -11.60 -3.84
N ALA A 11 54.51 -11.23 -3.23
CA ALA A 11 54.86 -11.62 -1.86
C ALA A 11 53.82 -11.09 -0.84
N LYS A 12 53.41 -9.81 -0.97
CA LYS A 12 52.34 -9.21 -0.12
C LYS A 12 51.00 -9.91 -0.28
N ALA A 13 50.62 -10.28 -1.51
CA ALA A 13 49.38 -11.01 -1.79
C ALA A 13 49.40 -12.44 -1.19
N GLN A 14 50.53 -13.13 -1.25
CA GLN A 14 50.73 -14.46 -0.65
C GLN A 14 50.66 -14.40 0.88
N ASP A 15 51.30 -13.40 1.52
CA ASP A 15 51.26 -13.22 2.96
C ASP A 15 49.82 -12.91 3.44
N PHE A 16 49.15 -11.99 2.74
CA PHE A 16 47.70 -11.70 3.00
C PHE A 16 46.85 -12.96 2.90
N TRP A 17 46.99 -13.74 1.82
CA TRP A 17 46.26 -14.98 1.64
C TRP A 17 46.55 -15.99 2.75
N THR A 18 47.81 -16.22 3.09
CA THR A 18 48.20 -17.17 4.13
C THR A 18 47.66 -16.80 5.49
N ARG A 19 47.59 -15.49 5.79
CA ARG A 19 47.06 -14.97 7.05
C ARG A 19 45.56 -15.03 7.17
N TYR A 20 44.81 -14.77 6.07
CA TYR A 20 43.37 -14.60 6.10
C TYR A 20 42.57 -15.71 5.41
N GLN A 21 43.24 -16.71 4.77
CA GLN A 21 42.56 -17.76 4.01
C GLN A 21 41.43 -18.47 4.78
N LYS A 22 41.64 -18.79 6.07
CA LYS A 22 40.62 -19.45 6.90
C LYS A 22 39.38 -18.55 7.10
N GLN A 23 39.61 -17.28 7.38
CA GLN A 23 38.53 -16.31 7.59
C GLN A 23 37.78 -16.06 6.30
N ILE A 24 38.48 -15.89 5.19
CA ILE A 24 37.90 -15.73 3.84
C ILE A 24 37.06 -16.95 3.48
N THR A 25 37.58 -18.17 3.70
CA THR A 25 36.85 -19.41 3.41
C THR A 25 35.56 -19.53 4.25
N VAL A 26 35.62 -19.18 5.53
CA VAL A 26 34.46 -19.19 6.40
C VAL A 26 33.41 -18.16 5.94
N VAL A 27 33.84 -16.93 5.62
CA VAL A 27 32.93 -15.90 5.11
C VAL A 27 32.28 -16.32 3.79
N LEU A 28 33.07 -16.87 2.86
CA LEU A 28 32.54 -17.39 1.59
C LEU A 28 31.53 -18.52 1.81
N ALA A 29 31.82 -19.46 2.73
CA ALA A 29 30.88 -20.54 3.05
C ALA A 29 29.55 -20.00 3.62
N VAL A 30 29.61 -19.01 4.51
CA VAL A 30 28.41 -18.36 5.06
C VAL A 30 27.62 -17.65 3.97
N VAL A 31 28.28 -16.93 3.06
CA VAL A 31 27.63 -16.26 1.92
C VAL A 31 26.94 -17.28 0.99
N VAL A 32 27.62 -18.38 0.66
CA VAL A 32 27.06 -19.45 -0.18
C VAL A 32 25.84 -20.09 0.48
N LEU A 33 25.92 -20.37 1.78
CA LEU A 33 24.77 -20.92 2.54
C LEU A 33 23.61 -19.93 2.60
N ALA A 34 23.88 -18.65 2.82
CA ALA A 34 22.84 -17.61 2.85
C ALA A 34 22.15 -17.45 1.49
N VAL A 35 22.94 -17.37 0.41
CA VAL A 35 22.40 -17.24 -0.95
C VAL A 35 21.66 -18.51 -1.38
N GLY A 36 22.23 -19.70 -1.11
CA GLY A 36 21.60 -20.99 -1.42
C GLY A 36 20.32 -21.21 -0.63
N GLY A 37 20.34 -20.88 0.67
CA GLY A 37 19.15 -20.94 1.54
C GLY A 37 18.04 -19.98 1.09
N TRP A 38 18.41 -18.75 0.73
CA TRP A 38 17.48 -17.77 0.18
C TRP A 38 16.87 -18.24 -1.15
N TYR A 39 17.70 -18.79 -2.05
CA TYR A 39 17.24 -19.33 -3.32
C TYR A 39 16.28 -20.52 -3.15
N ALA A 40 16.63 -21.46 -2.26
CA ALA A 40 15.79 -22.61 -1.93
C ALA A 40 14.43 -22.13 -1.33
N TYR A 41 14.47 -21.24 -0.35
CA TYR A 41 13.27 -20.64 0.25
C TYR A 41 12.37 -20.00 -0.81
N LYS A 42 12.96 -19.17 -1.69
CA LYS A 42 12.21 -18.47 -2.74
C LYS A 42 11.52 -19.43 -3.71
N ASN A 43 12.22 -20.49 -4.16
CA ASN A 43 11.70 -21.40 -5.18
C ASN A 43 10.79 -22.49 -4.63
N PHE A 44 11.03 -22.98 -3.40
CA PHE A 44 10.27 -24.12 -2.84
C PHE A 44 9.17 -23.71 -1.87
N ILE A 45 9.20 -22.49 -1.35
CA ILE A 45 8.18 -21.99 -0.42
C ILE A 45 7.42 -20.81 -0.99
N VAL A 46 8.12 -19.72 -1.36
CA VAL A 46 7.46 -18.47 -1.77
C VAL A 46 6.71 -18.63 -3.09
N LYS A 47 7.39 -19.15 -4.11
CA LYS A 47 6.80 -19.28 -5.45
C LYS A 47 5.56 -20.20 -5.49
N PRO A 48 5.57 -21.43 -4.93
CA PRO A 48 4.37 -22.27 -4.89
C PRO A 48 3.24 -21.67 -4.07
N ASN A 49 3.55 -20.94 -2.98
CA ASN A 49 2.52 -20.26 -2.18
C ASN A 49 1.89 -19.10 -2.94
N ASN A 50 2.66 -18.34 -3.73
CA ASN A 50 2.12 -17.28 -4.58
C ASN A 50 1.15 -17.86 -5.62
N GLU A 51 1.51 -18.94 -6.31
CA GLU A 51 0.65 -19.58 -7.30
C GLU A 51 -0.67 -20.05 -6.66
N LYS A 52 -0.59 -20.80 -5.55
CA LYS A 52 -1.77 -21.27 -4.81
C LYS A 52 -2.64 -20.12 -4.28
N SER A 53 -2.04 -19.00 -3.87
CA SER A 53 -2.79 -17.85 -3.35
C SER A 53 -3.60 -17.15 -4.42
N VAL A 54 -3.08 -17.06 -5.65
CA VAL A 54 -3.81 -16.51 -6.82
C VAL A 54 -5.03 -17.38 -7.12
N ASP A 55 -4.85 -18.71 -7.21
CA ASP A 55 -5.96 -19.64 -7.46
C ASP A 55 -7.03 -19.55 -6.35
N ALA A 56 -6.60 -19.50 -5.09
CA ALA A 56 -7.50 -19.40 -3.94
C ALA A 56 -8.29 -18.08 -3.93
N MET A 57 -7.71 -16.99 -4.45
CA MET A 57 -8.33 -15.67 -4.47
C MET A 57 -9.36 -15.52 -5.61
N TYR A 58 -9.23 -16.28 -6.69
CA TYR A 58 -10.03 -16.13 -7.92
C TYR A 58 -11.53 -16.07 -7.67
N LYS A 59 -12.10 -16.98 -6.89
CA LYS A 59 -13.54 -17.02 -6.59
C LYS A 59 -13.99 -15.87 -5.68
N ALA A 60 -13.17 -15.47 -4.74
CA ALA A 60 -13.47 -14.30 -3.91
C ALA A 60 -13.54 -13.01 -4.73
N GLU A 61 -12.63 -12.84 -5.70
CA GLU A 61 -12.69 -11.72 -6.67
C GLU A 61 -13.92 -11.78 -7.56
N GLU A 62 -14.32 -12.96 -8.02
CA GLU A 62 -15.54 -13.12 -8.80
C GLU A 62 -16.77 -12.69 -8.01
N TYR A 63 -16.90 -13.11 -6.74
CA TYR A 63 -17.98 -12.66 -5.86
C TYR A 63 -17.93 -11.15 -5.60
N TYR A 64 -16.72 -10.58 -5.45
CA TYR A 64 -16.55 -9.14 -5.29
C TYR A 64 -17.06 -8.37 -6.52
N ARG A 65 -16.69 -8.80 -7.74
CA ARG A 65 -17.16 -8.19 -8.99
C ARG A 65 -18.69 -8.31 -9.20
N LEU A 66 -19.28 -9.37 -8.66
CA LEU A 66 -20.73 -9.59 -8.68
C LEU A 66 -21.46 -8.93 -7.51
N ASP A 67 -20.79 -8.05 -6.76
CA ASP A 67 -21.32 -7.36 -5.58
C ASP A 67 -21.82 -8.30 -4.46
N SER A 68 -21.43 -9.55 -4.48
CA SER A 68 -21.75 -10.55 -3.47
C SER A 68 -20.78 -10.47 -2.29
N LEU A 69 -20.76 -9.33 -1.59
CA LEU A 69 -19.73 -8.95 -0.63
C LEU A 69 -19.53 -9.96 0.51
N GLN A 70 -20.61 -10.54 1.03
CA GLN A 70 -20.53 -11.55 2.08
C GLN A 70 -19.88 -12.85 1.60
N LYS A 71 -20.13 -13.27 0.35
CA LYS A 71 -19.45 -14.42 -0.25
C LYS A 71 -18.01 -14.08 -0.59
N ALA A 72 -17.74 -12.85 -1.04
CA ALA A 72 -16.37 -12.38 -1.27
C ALA A 72 -15.53 -12.44 0.02
N LEU A 73 -16.09 -12.01 1.15
CA LEU A 73 -15.42 -12.06 2.45
C LEU A 73 -15.24 -13.49 2.97
N ASN A 74 -16.34 -14.26 3.03
CA ASN A 74 -16.39 -15.49 3.81
C ASN A 74 -16.34 -16.78 2.97
N GLY A 75 -16.52 -16.67 1.66
CA GLY A 75 -16.70 -17.80 0.76
C GLY A 75 -18.14 -18.32 0.73
N ASP A 76 -18.35 -19.45 0.05
CA ASP A 76 -19.66 -20.09 -0.14
C ASP A 76 -19.73 -21.48 0.52
N GLY A 77 -18.73 -21.83 1.34
CA GLY A 77 -18.59 -23.12 1.98
C GLY A 77 -17.70 -24.11 1.19
N ILE A 78 -17.58 -23.94 -0.14
CA ILE A 78 -16.69 -24.72 -1.01
C ILE A 78 -15.48 -23.87 -1.38
N ASN A 79 -15.71 -22.66 -1.89
CA ASN A 79 -14.68 -21.74 -2.29
C ASN A 79 -14.32 -20.78 -1.15
N TRP A 80 -13.06 -20.37 -1.12
CA TRP A 80 -12.57 -19.46 -0.09
C TRP A 80 -12.99 -18.02 -0.40
N GLY A 81 -13.29 -17.27 0.70
CA GLY A 81 -13.38 -15.82 0.65
C GLY A 81 -12.06 -15.17 1.04
N PHE A 82 -11.99 -13.84 0.90
CA PHE A 82 -10.80 -13.05 1.21
C PHE A 82 -10.26 -13.29 2.61
N VAL A 83 -11.12 -13.44 3.62
CA VAL A 83 -10.71 -13.67 5.02
C VAL A 83 -9.84 -14.92 5.14
N ARG A 84 -10.22 -16.01 4.47
CA ARG A 84 -9.43 -17.25 4.47
C ARG A 84 -8.16 -17.12 3.66
N VAL A 85 -8.21 -16.46 2.51
CA VAL A 85 -7.01 -16.18 1.68
C VAL A 85 -5.98 -15.37 2.49
N ILE A 86 -6.40 -14.33 3.21
CA ILE A 86 -5.54 -13.52 4.08
C ILE A 86 -4.93 -14.38 5.19
N LYS A 87 -5.72 -15.24 5.81
CA LYS A 87 -5.24 -16.10 6.90
C LYS A 87 -4.16 -17.08 6.45
N GLU A 88 -4.35 -17.73 5.32
CA GLU A 88 -3.45 -18.80 4.83
C GLU A 88 -2.28 -18.23 4.00
N TYR A 89 -2.50 -17.13 3.28
CA TYR A 89 -1.56 -16.58 2.30
C TYR A 89 -1.25 -15.08 2.49
N GLY A 90 -1.50 -14.51 3.67
CA GLY A 90 -1.34 -13.08 3.92
C GLY A 90 0.07 -12.50 3.70
N GLY A 91 1.09 -13.35 3.60
CA GLY A 91 2.46 -12.98 3.24
C GLY A 91 2.77 -13.01 1.74
N THR A 92 1.80 -13.36 0.88
CA THR A 92 1.93 -13.36 -0.58
C THR A 92 1.33 -12.10 -1.19
N ASP A 93 1.64 -11.82 -2.46
CA ASP A 93 1.08 -10.66 -3.16
C ASP A 93 -0.45 -10.74 -3.26
N ALA A 94 -1.00 -11.91 -3.58
CA ALA A 94 -2.45 -12.13 -3.64
C ALA A 94 -3.11 -12.02 -2.24
N GLY A 95 -2.49 -12.56 -1.20
CA GLY A 95 -2.98 -12.42 0.18
C GLY A 95 -2.94 -10.98 0.67
N ASN A 96 -1.92 -10.21 0.28
CA ASN A 96 -1.85 -8.78 0.55
C ASN A 96 -2.95 -8.02 -0.23
N LEU A 97 -3.15 -8.32 -1.53
CA LEU A 97 -4.22 -7.71 -2.32
C LEU A 97 -5.62 -8.08 -1.77
N ALA A 98 -5.78 -9.29 -1.26
CA ALA A 98 -7.02 -9.71 -0.58
C ALA A 98 -7.38 -8.81 0.61
N ARG A 99 -6.39 -8.19 1.30
CA ARG A 99 -6.66 -7.21 2.37
C ARG A 99 -7.35 -5.96 1.84
N LEU A 100 -6.93 -5.45 0.68
CA LEU A 100 -7.56 -4.28 0.06
C LEU A 100 -9.02 -4.56 -0.27
N TYR A 101 -9.30 -5.70 -0.92
CA TYR A 101 -10.66 -6.08 -1.28
C TYR A 101 -11.52 -6.42 -0.04
N ALA A 102 -10.95 -7.10 0.95
CA ALA A 102 -11.66 -7.35 2.21
C ALA A 102 -11.98 -6.04 2.94
N GLY A 103 -11.06 -5.09 2.95
CA GLY A 103 -11.28 -3.76 3.52
C GLY A 103 -12.42 -3.02 2.86
N ASP A 104 -12.49 -3.02 1.53
CA ASP A 104 -13.60 -2.44 0.76
C ASP A 104 -14.93 -3.18 1.03
N CYS A 105 -14.91 -4.52 1.05
CA CYS A 105 -16.09 -5.30 1.42
C CYS A 105 -16.59 -4.98 2.83
N TYR A 106 -15.70 -4.92 3.82
CA TYR A 106 -16.07 -4.57 5.20
C TYR A 106 -16.63 -3.15 5.30
N LEU A 107 -16.03 -2.17 4.61
CA LEU A 107 -16.53 -0.81 4.54
C LEU A 107 -17.97 -0.78 3.99
N ARG A 108 -18.22 -1.44 2.87
CA ARG A 108 -19.52 -1.47 2.20
C ARG A 108 -20.58 -2.30 2.93
N THR A 109 -20.17 -3.18 3.84
CA THR A 109 -21.08 -3.95 4.70
C THR A 109 -21.24 -3.36 6.10
N GLY A 110 -20.62 -2.20 6.38
CA GLY A 110 -20.76 -1.47 7.64
C GLY A 110 -19.84 -1.95 8.78
N ASP A 111 -18.91 -2.86 8.51
CA ASP A 111 -17.92 -3.33 9.50
C ASP A 111 -16.65 -2.47 9.41
N PHE A 112 -16.78 -1.21 9.82
CA PHE A 112 -15.71 -0.21 9.67
C PHE A 112 -14.45 -0.55 10.46
N ASN A 113 -14.57 -1.22 11.60
CA ASN A 113 -13.40 -1.62 12.39
C ASN A 113 -12.54 -2.67 11.67
N ASN A 114 -13.16 -3.69 11.08
CA ASN A 114 -12.45 -4.67 10.27
C ASN A 114 -11.96 -4.07 8.94
N ALA A 115 -12.67 -3.12 8.34
CA ALA A 115 -12.17 -2.36 7.20
C ALA A 115 -10.85 -1.66 7.53
N VAL A 116 -10.79 -0.86 8.60
CA VAL A 116 -9.57 -0.19 9.06
C VAL A 116 -8.44 -1.20 9.31
N LYS A 117 -8.76 -2.32 9.98
CA LYS A 117 -7.75 -3.35 10.28
C LYS A 117 -7.09 -3.89 9.01
N GLN A 118 -7.89 -4.32 8.03
CA GLN A 118 -7.35 -4.91 6.81
C GLN A 118 -6.61 -3.88 5.94
N LEU A 119 -7.18 -2.68 5.79
CA LEU A 119 -6.58 -1.61 4.99
C LEU A 119 -5.26 -1.08 5.56
N LYS A 120 -5.09 -1.07 6.89
CA LYS A 120 -3.82 -0.71 7.54
C LYS A 120 -2.70 -1.73 7.32
N GLU A 121 -3.05 -2.99 7.20
CA GLU A 121 -2.10 -4.07 6.94
C GLU A 121 -1.74 -4.18 5.44
N TYR A 122 -2.52 -3.55 4.56
CA TYR A 122 -2.23 -3.52 3.13
C TYR A 122 -1.11 -2.52 2.80
N SER A 123 -0.17 -2.92 1.96
CA SER A 123 0.84 -2.01 1.42
C SER A 123 1.34 -2.48 0.06
N THR A 124 1.60 -1.54 -0.85
CA THR A 124 2.12 -1.82 -2.18
C THR A 124 2.99 -0.67 -2.69
N SER A 125 3.89 -0.98 -3.63
CA SER A 125 4.63 0.03 -4.39
C SER A 125 3.81 0.61 -5.55
N ASP A 126 2.68 0.00 -5.91
CA ASP A 126 1.76 0.54 -6.90
C ASP A 126 1.03 1.76 -6.33
N LYS A 127 1.31 2.94 -6.90
CA LYS A 127 0.80 4.21 -6.41
C LYS A 127 -0.73 4.29 -6.43
N LEU A 128 -1.37 3.77 -7.49
CA LEU A 128 -2.82 3.82 -7.64
C LEU A 128 -3.52 2.99 -6.56
N TYR A 129 -3.08 1.75 -6.37
CA TYR A 129 -3.68 0.87 -5.35
C TYR A 129 -3.39 1.36 -3.94
N GLN A 130 -2.21 1.92 -3.67
CA GLN A 130 -1.89 2.49 -2.36
C GLN A 130 -2.71 3.74 -2.07
N ALA A 131 -2.89 4.64 -3.04
CA ALA A 131 -3.76 5.82 -2.90
C ALA A 131 -5.22 5.41 -2.64
N ARG A 132 -5.72 4.40 -3.37
CA ARG A 132 -7.05 3.83 -3.12
C ARG A 132 -7.19 3.28 -1.70
N ALA A 133 -6.20 2.56 -1.18
CA ALA A 133 -6.22 2.06 0.20
C ALA A 133 -6.30 3.20 1.22
N TYR A 134 -5.58 4.30 1.00
CA TYR A 134 -5.67 5.48 1.85
C TYR A 134 -7.06 6.14 1.78
N LYS A 135 -7.65 6.26 0.58
CA LYS A 135 -9.02 6.79 0.44
C LYS A 135 -10.03 5.95 1.23
N LEU A 136 -9.99 4.62 1.07
CA LEU A 136 -10.86 3.69 1.82
C LEU A 136 -10.64 3.75 3.34
N LEU A 137 -9.41 4.00 3.80
CA LEU A 137 -9.14 4.28 5.21
C LEU A 137 -9.79 5.58 5.66
N GLY A 138 -9.73 6.62 4.84
CA GLY A 138 -10.44 7.88 5.08
C GLY A 138 -11.95 7.66 5.23
N ASP A 139 -12.55 6.90 4.30
CA ASP A 139 -13.96 6.55 4.33
C ASP A 139 -14.32 5.78 5.63
N ALA A 140 -13.54 4.75 5.97
CA ALA A 140 -13.79 3.94 7.17
C ALA A 140 -13.64 4.73 8.47
N TYR A 141 -12.66 5.63 8.56
CA TYR A 141 -12.52 6.51 9.73
C TYR A 141 -13.62 7.56 9.82
N SER A 142 -14.08 8.10 8.69
CA SER A 142 -15.22 9.02 8.65
C SER A 142 -16.50 8.35 9.18
N GLU A 143 -16.77 7.11 8.77
CA GLU A 143 -17.90 6.33 9.27
C GLU A 143 -17.79 5.99 10.78
N LEU A 144 -16.57 5.86 11.30
CA LEU A 144 -16.31 5.70 12.74
C LEU A 144 -16.39 7.01 13.53
N GLY A 145 -16.66 8.15 12.87
CA GLY A 145 -16.65 9.49 13.49
C GLY A 145 -15.27 10.00 13.89
N LYS A 146 -14.19 9.34 13.42
CA LYS A 146 -12.80 9.74 13.68
C LYS A 146 -12.35 10.71 12.59
N ASN A 147 -12.92 11.91 12.63
CA ASN A 147 -12.79 12.89 11.55
C ASN A 147 -11.34 13.32 11.30
N ASP A 148 -10.51 13.43 12.34
CA ASP A 148 -9.11 13.84 12.19
C ASP A 148 -8.29 12.79 11.44
N ASP A 149 -8.44 11.53 11.81
CA ASP A 149 -7.82 10.41 11.09
C ASP A 149 -8.31 10.36 9.63
N ALA A 150 -9.61 10.54 9.40
CA ALA A 150 -10.20 10.52 8.06
C ALA A 150 -9.62 11.62 7.17
N ILE A 151 -9.55 12.86 7.65
CA ILE A 151 -8.96 14.00 6.93
C ILE A 151 -7.49 13.70 6.59
N GLU A 152 -6.72 13.15 7.53
CA GLU A 152 -5.33 12.79 7.30
C GLU A 152 -5.20 11.74 6.18
N TYR A 153 -6.02 10.69 6.21
CA TYR A 153 -5.96 9.63 5.19
C TYR A 153 -6.43 10.10 3.80
N TYR A 154 -7.43 10.96 3.71
CA TYR A 154 -7.82 11.58 2.44
C TYR A 154 -6.68 12.45 1.86
N LYS A 155 -6.01 13.25 2.70
CA LYS A 155 -4.83 14.03 2.28
C LYS A 155 -3.68 13.11 1.85
N LYS A 156 -3.45 12.00 2.56
CA LYS A 156 -2.46 10.98 2.16
C LYS A 156 -2.79 10.37 0.80
N SER A 157 -4.06 10.03 0.54
CA SER A 157 -4.52 9.51 -0.74
C SER A 157 -4.17 10.45 -1.89
N ALA A 158 -4.58 11.71 -1.76
CA ALA A 158 -4.36 12.74 -2.78
C ALA A 158 -2.88 13.02 -3.07
N ASN A 159 -2.05 12.99 -2.03
CA ASN A 159 -0.62 13.29 -2.15
C ASN A 159 0.22 12.06 -2.55
N HIS A 160 -0.32 10.87 -2.42
CA HIS A 160 0.41 9.65 -2.79
C HIS A 160 0.48 9.45 -4.31
N PHE A 161 -0.59 9.78 -5.03
CA PHE A 161 -0.65 9.68 -6.48
C PHE A 161 -1.34 10.91 -7.10
N PRO A 162 -0.71 12.09 -7.04
CA PRO A 162 -1.28 13.34 -7.54
C PRO A 162 -1.44 13.38 -9.06
N GLU A 163 -0.78 12.47 -9.79
CA GLU A 163 -0.90 12.32 -11.24
C GLU A 163 -2.29 11.77 -11.65
N ASP A 164 -2.99 11.07 -10.77
CA ASP A 164 -4.40 10.73 -10.92
C ASP A 164 -5.27 11.91 -10.47
N LEU A 165 -5.35 12.91 -11.35
CA LEU A 165 -5.97 14.21 -11.07
C LEU A 165 -7.38 14.09 -10.50
N HIS A 166 -8.16 13.13 -10.98
CA HIS A 166 -9.56 12.94 -10.58
C HIS A 166 -9.66 12.42 -9.14
N ASN A 167 -9.00 11.29 -8.87
CA ASN A 167 -9.07 10.65 -7.55
C ASN A 167 -8.33 11.47 -6.48
N ALA A 168 -7.24 12.15 -6.85
CA ALA A 168 -6.52 13.03 -5.94
C ALA A 168 -7.37 14.24 -5.55
N ALA A 169 -8.00 14.90 -6.52
CA ALA A 169 -8.90 16.02 -6.26
C ALA A 169 -10.12 15.64 -5.44
N GLU A 170 -10.73 14.49 -5.74
CA GLU A 170 -11.86 13.95 -4.98
C GLU A 170 -11.47 13.66 -3.52
N SER A 171 -10.30 13.05 -3.29
CA SER A 171 -9.81 12.78 -1.94
C SER A 171 -9.59 14.07 -1.14
N LEU A 172 -9.01 15.11 -1.76
CA LEU A 172 -8.89 16.42 -1.09
C LEU A 172 -10.26 17.06 -0.84
N LEU A 173 -11.21 16.89 -1.75
CA LEU A 173 -12.57 17.40 -1.56
C LEU A 173 -13.23 16.74 -0.34
N PHE A 174 -13.11 15.44 -0.16
CA PHE A 174 -13.62 14.77 1.04
C PHE A 174 -12.93 15.27 2.32
N ALA A 175 -11.62 15.50 2.29
CA ALA A 175 -10.90 16.11 3.40
C ALA A 175 -11.44 17.52 3.72
N ALA A 176 -11.64 18.36 2.71
CA ALA A 176 -12.14 19.71 2.86
C ALA A 176 -13.57 19.74 3.43
N LEU A 177 -14.47 18.93 2.86
CA LEU A 177 -15.86 18.84 3.31
C LEU A 177 -15.96 18.33 4.75
N LEU A 178 -15.14 17.35 5.12
CA LEU A 178 -15.13 16.82 6.46
C LEU A 178 -14.53 17.82 7.46
N SER A 179 -13.49 18.57 7.07
CA SER A 179 -12.93 19.66 7.86
C SER A 179 -13.98 20.73 8.14
N ASP A 180 -14.73 21.13 7.11
CA ASP A 180 -15.78 22.15 7.25
C ASP A 180 -16.90 21.69 8.19
N ARG A 181 -17.41 20.49 7.99
CA ARG A 181 -18.43 19.88 8.88
C ARG A 181 -17.94 19.69 10.32
N SER A 182 -16.66 19.54 10.52
CA SER A 182 -16.03 19.41 11.85
C SER A 182 -15.70 20.74 12.51
N GLY A 183 -16.10 21.88 11.90
CA GLY A 183 -15.82 23.22 12.41
C GLY A 183 -14.40 23.73 12.18
N LYS A 184 -13.61 23.01 11.40
CA LYS A 184 -12.23 23.38 11.00
C LYS A 184 -12.25 24.26 9.76
N THR A 185 -13.02 25.33 9.78
CA THR A 185 -13.31 26.17 8.61
C THR A 185 -12.03 26.72 7.92
N LYS A 186 -11.01 27.08 8.69
CA LYS A 186 -9.74 27.56 8.10
C LYS A 186 -9.07 26.47 7.27
N GLU A 187 -8.95 25.25 7.81
CA GLU A 187 -8.36 24.12 7.10
C GLU A 187 -9.20 23.77 5.85
N ALA A 188 -10.52 23.80 5.97
CA ALA A 188 -11.41 23.56 4.84
C ALA A 188 -11.18 24.56 3.67
N ILE A 189 -11.10 25.87 3.98
CA ILE A 189 -10.83 26.92 3.01
C ILE A 189 -9.46 26.70 2.32
N GLU A 190 -8.44 26.36 3.09
CA GLU A 190 -7.11 26.06 2.53
C GLU A 190 -7.15 24.87 1.57
N LEU A 191 -7.83 23.79 1.94
CA LEU A 191 -8.00 22.62 1.10
C LEU A 191 -8.81 22.92 -0.18
N PHE A 192 -9.90 23.70 -0.10
CA PHE A 192 -10.65 24.10 -1.30
C PHE A 192 -9.80 24.95 -2.27
N LYS A 193 -8.96 25.84 -1.75
CA LYS A 193 -8.03 26.62 -2.58
C LYS A 193 -6.96 25.71 -3.20
N GLU A 194 -6.40 24.78 -2.43
CA GLU A 194 -5.43 23.81 -2.92
C GLU A 194 -5.99 22.96 -4.06
N ILE A 195 -7.27 22.52 -3.97
CA ILE A 195 -7.92 21.78 -5.07
C ILE A 195 -7.97 22.62 -6.35
N LYS A 196 -8.36 23.87 -6.27
CA LYS A 196 -8.42 24.79 -7.42
C LYS A 196 -7.06 25.03 -8.06
N GLU A 197 -6.04 25.17 -7.24
CA GLU A 197 -4.66 25.42 -7.70
C GLU A 197 -4.05 24.18 -8.37
N ARG A 198 -4.16 23.01 -7.72
CA ARG A 198 -3.50 21.78 -8.17
C ARG A 198 -4.29 21.04 -9.24
N PHE A 199 -5.63 21.12 -9.22
CA PHE A 199 -6.54 20.31 -10.03
C PHE A 199 -7.63 21.14 -10.71
N PRO A 200 -7.30 22.26 -11.42
CA PRO A 200 -8.25 23.29 -11.85
C PRO A 200 -9.36 22.79 -12.79
N ASN A 201 -9.14 21.70 -13.52
CA ASN A 201 -10.07 21.17 -14.52
C ASN A 201 -10.86 19.95 -14.03
N THR A 202 -11.01 19.81 -12.72
CA THR A 202 -11.75 18.70 -12.11
C THR A 202 -13.12 19.13 -11.61
N GLN A 203 -14.02 18.16 -11.44
CA GLN A 203 -15.30 18.42 -10.78
C GLN A 203 -15.12 18.92 -9.35
N ALA A 204 -14.13 18.41 -8.62
CA ALA A 204 -13.81 18.84 -7.27
C ALA A 204 -13.41 20.33 -7.20
N ALA A 205 -12.72 20.85 -8.22
CA ALA A 205 -12.41 22.29 -8.31
C ALA A 205 -13.68 23.12 -8.49
N ASN A 206 -14.58 22.69 -9.36
CA ASN A 206 -15.86 23.40 -9.56
C ASN A 206 -16.75 23.37 -8.30
N GLU A 207 -16.72 22.28 -7.55
CA GLU A 207 -17.42 22.18 -6.27
C GLU A 207 -16.76 23.07 -5.21
N SER A 208 -15.44 23.13 -5.18
CA SER A 208 -14.70 24.00 -4.26
C SER A 208 -15.07 25.49 -4.41
N ASP A 209 -15.35 25.97 -5.62
CA ASP A 209 -15.82 27.35 -5.84
C ASP A 209 -17.11 27.65 -5.07
N LYS A 210 -18.04 26.71 -5.04
CA LYS A 210 -19.31 26.88 -4.31
C LYS A 210 -19.07 26.99 -2.80
N TYR A 211 -18.22 26.13 -2.23
CA TYR A 211 -17.91 26.17 -0.81
C TYR A 211 -17.11 27.41 -0.41
N LEU A 212 -16.17 27.86 -1.26
CA LEU A 212 -15.44 29.10 -1.02
C LEU A 212 -16.40 30.31 -1.04
N ALA A 213 -17.33 30.36 -1.99
CA ALA A 213 -18.36 31.41 -2.03
C ALA A 213 -19.27 31.40 -0.78
N MET A 214 -19.63 30.23 -0.26
CA MET A 214 -20.41 30.12 1.00
C MET A 214 -19.64 30.73 2.20
N HIS A 215 -18.30 30.72 2.17
CA HIS A 215 -17.45 31.34 3.16
C HIS A 215 -17.06 32.80 2.81
N ASN A 216 -17.76 33.42 1.85
CA ASN A 216 -17.47 34.79 1.34
C ASN A 216 -16.07 34.98 0.74
N ILE A 217 -15.51 33.91 0.17
CA ILE A 217 -14.24 33.95 -0.54
C ILE A 217 -14.53 33.92 -2.03
N PHE A 218 -14.32 35.04 -2.68
CA PHE A 218 -14.54 35.25 -4.11
C PHE A 218 -13.18 35.46 -4.78
N ASN A 219 -12.90 34.78 -5.88
CA ASN A 219 -11.68 34.96 -6.68
C ASN A 219 -11.95 35.92 -7.86
#